data_073a8df8e6cee4bc0f619c95db917ae3
#
_entry.id   073a8df8e6cee4bc0f619c95db917ae3
#
_cell.length_a   1.000
_cell.length_b   1.000
_cell.length_c   1.000
_cell.angle_alpha   90.00
_cell.angle_beta   90.00
_cell.angle_gamma   90.00
#
_symmetry.space_group_name_H-M   'P 1'
#
loop_
_entity.id
_entity.type
_entity.pdbx_description
1 polymer ?
#
loop_
_entity_poly.entity_id
_entity_poly.type
_entity_poly.pdbx_seq_one_letter_code
_entity_poly.pdbx_strand_id
1 'polypeptide(L)' 'ARGFGIGAALMRAATEAARRLGHPAVELAAQTHALDFYARLGFEAYGPEFLDAGIPHRNMRLSLADI' A
#
# COMPACT_ATOMS: atom_id res chain seq x y z
N ALA A 1 -13.24 3.38 -16.21
CA ALA A 1 -13.00 3.45 -15.06
C ALA A 1 -12.71 4.70 -14.41
N ARG A 2 -12.55 4.93 -13.42
CA ARG A 2 -12.47 5.94 -12.84
C ARG A 2 -11.37 5.93 -12.06
N GLY A 3 -11.32 6.25 -10.96
CA GLY A 3 -10.21 6.42 -10.11
C GLY A 3 -9.53 5.14 -9.77
N PHE A 4 -10.26 4.03 -9.77
CA PHE A 4 -9.65 2.78 -9.38
C PHE A 4 -8.54 2.37 -10.29
N GLY A 5 -8.76 2.42 -11.58
CA GLY A 5 -7.73 2.03 -12.53
C GLY A 5 -6.52 2.93 -12.44
N ILE A 6 -6.74 4.23 -12.32
CA ILE A 6 -5.66 5.18 -12.22
C ILE A 6 -4.88 4.99 -10.93
N GLY A 7 -5.59 4.78 -9.82
CA GLY A 7 -4.93 4.59 -8.54
C GLY A 7 -4.06 3.36 -8.52
N ALA A 8 -4.56 2.26 -9.08
CA ALA A 8 -3.79 1.03 -9.13
C ALA A 8 -2.55 1.20 -10.02
N ALA A 9 -2.70 1.89 -11.15
CA ALA A 9 -1.58 2.11 -12.05
C ALA A 9 -0.50 2.95 -11.38
N LEU A 10 -0.89 3.98 -10.64
CA LEU A 10 0.08 4.81 -9.93
C LEU A 10 0.82 4.01 -8.87
N MET A 11 0.09 3.16 -8.13
CA MET A 11 0.75 2.35 -7.11
C MET A 11 1.70 1.35 -7.73
N ARG A 12 1.34 0.74 -8.86
CA ARG A 12 2.24 -0.18 -9.53
C ARG A 12 3.48 0.53 -10.03
N ALA A 13 3.33 1.72 -10.58
CA ALA A 13 4.48 2.50 -11.04
C ALA A 13 5.39 2.87 -9.87
N ALA A 14 4.81 3.26 -8.75
CA ALA A 14 5.59 3.62 -7.57
C ALA A 14 6.34 2.42 -7.01
N THR A 15 5.69 1.26 -6.94
CA THR A 15 6.34 0.07 -6.41
C THR A 15 7.43 -0.42 -7.36
N GLU A 16 7.23 -0.30 -8.66
CA GLU A 16 8.25 -0.69 -9.61
C GLU A 16 9.47 0.23 -9.50
N ALA A 17 9.24 1.54 -9.33
CA ALA A 17 10.35 2.47 -9.14
C ALA A 17 11.11 2.15 -7.87
N ALA A 18 10.41 1.84 -6.79
CA ALA A 18 11.05 1.48 -5.53
C ALA A 18 11.90 0.22 -5.69
N ARG A 19 11.38 -0.76 -6.44
CA ARG A 19 12.11 -1.99 -6.68
C ARG A 19 13.41 -1.71 -7.45
N ARG A 20 13.32 -0.86 -8.47
CA ARG A 20 14.52 -0.53 -9.26
C ARG A 20 15.56 0.20 -8.44
N LEU A 21 15.11 0.98 -7.46
CA LEU A 21 16.03 1.72 -6.59
C LEU A 21 16.59 0.85 -5.48
N GLY A 22 16.16 -0.39 -5.39
CA GLY A 22 16.70 -1.32 -4.41
C GLY A 22 16.07 -1.26 -3.04
N HIS A 23 14.90 -0.64 -2.91
CA HIS A 23 14.22 -0.62 -1.63
C HIS A 23 13.65 -1.99 -1.31
N PRO A 24 13.71 -2.41 -0.04
CA PRO A 24 13.20 -3.74 0.32
C PRO A 24 11.69 -3.82 0.41
N ALA A 25 11.02 -2.70 0.57
CA ALA A 25 9.59 -2.70 0.76
C ALA A 25 9.02 -1.32 0.53
N VAL A 26 7.71 -1.27 0.35
CA VAL A 26 6.94 -0.02 0.35
C VAL A 26 5.99 -0.11 1.52
N GLU A 27 5.91 0.95 2.31
CA GLU A 27 5.01 0.99 3.46
C GLU A 27 4.11 2.20 3.37
N LEU A 28 2.90 2.04 3.85
CA LEU A 28 1.95 3.12 3.89
C LEU A 28 0.97 2.90 5.03
N ALA A 29 0.23 3.95 5.38
CA ALA A 29 -0.86 3.85 6.33
C ALA A 29 -2.15 4.00 5.53
N ALA A 30 -2.96 2.96 5.51
CA ALA A 30 -4.19 2.95 4.72
C ALA A 30 -5.39 3.13 5.63
N GLN A 31 -6.35 3.92 5.19
CA GLN A 31 -7.62 4.00 5.88
C GLN A 31 -8.26 2.61 5.84
N THR A 32 -8.95 2.25 6.93
CA THR A 32 -9.44 0.88 7.03
C THR A 32 -10.42 0.51 5.92
N HIS A 33 -11.17 1.48 5.41
CA HIS A 33 -12.08 1.15 4.31
C HIS A 33 -11.37 0.94 2.98
N ALA A 34 -10.07 1.23 2.91
CA ALA A 34 -9.29 1.05 1.69
C ALA A 34 -8.35 -0.14 1.78
N LEU A 35 -8.40 -0.92 2.86
CA LEU A 35 -7.47 -2.03 3.02
C LEU A 35 -7.57 -3.04 1.88
N ASP A 36 -8.79 -3.33 1.41
CA ASP A 36 -8.95 -4.30 0.33
C ASP A 36 -8.30 -3.83 -0.95
N PHE A 37 -8.36 -2.54 -1.23
CA PHE A 37 -7.74 -2.00 -2.43
C PHE A 37 -6.24 -2.29 -2.42
N TYR A 38 -5.57 -2.01 -1.30
CA TYR A 38 -4.14 -2.24 -1.22
C TYR A 38 -3.81 -3.73 -1.12
N ALA A 39 -4.67 -4.51 -0.46
CA ALA A 39 -4.43 -5.95 -0.37
C ALA A 39 -4.39 -6.59 -1.76
N ARG A 40 -5.22 -6.12 -2.67
CA ARG A 40 -5.22 -6.64 -4.03
C ARG A 40 -3.93 -6.34 -4.78
N LEU A 41 -3.20 -5.33 -4.33
CA LEU A 41 -1.91 -4.99 -4.91
C LEU A 41 -0.76 -5.71 -4.24
N GLY A 42 -1.07 -6.53 -3.23
CA GLY A 42 -0.05 -7.32 -2.56
C GLY A 42 0.38 -6.81 -1.21
N PHE A 43 -0.20 -5.70 -0.76
CA PHE A 43 0.14 -5.16 0.56
C PHE A 43 -0.49 -5.99 1.65
N GLU A 44 0.20 -6.09 2.78
CA GLU A 44 -0.31 -6.78 3.95
C GLU A 44 -0.41 -5.81 5.11
N ALA A 45 -1.53 -5.82 5.80
CA ALA A 45 -1.71 -4.97 6.96
C ALA A 45 -1.00 -5.58 8.17
N TYR A 46 -0.47 -4.74 9.02
CA TYR A 46 0.18 -5.20 10.25
C TYR A 46 -0.03 -4.16 11.33
N GLY A 47 0.11 -4.63 12.57
CA GLY A 47 -0.04 -3.75 13.72
C GLY A 47 -1.49 -3.42 14.01
N PRO A 48 -1.74 -2.68 15.08
CA PRO A 48 -3.09 -2.34 15.47
C PRO A 48 -3.66 -1.22 14.61
N GLU A 49 -4.98 -1.12 14.62
CA GLU A 49 -5.65 0.03 14.04
C GLU A 49 -5.31 1.26 14.87
N PHE A 50 -5.14 2.39 14.23
CA PHE A 50 -4.89 3.65 14.91
C PHE A 50 -5.67 4.76 14.22
N LEU A 51 -5.86 5.86 14.91
CA LEU A 51 -6.57 7.00 14.37
C LEU A 51 -5.56 8.02 13.85
N ASP A 52 -5.82 8.52 12.65
CA ASP A 52 -5.06 9.61 12.08
C ASP A 52 -6.08 10.62 11.60
N ALA A 53 -6.02 11.82 12.17
CA ALA A 53 -7.04 12.85 11.91
C ALA A 53 -8.44 12.33 12.22
N GLY A 54 -8.56 11.46 13.23
CA GLY A 54 -9.84 10.89 13.63
C GLY A 54 -10.37 9.80 12.73
N ILE A 55 -9.59 9.35 11.75
CA ILE A 55 -10.02 8.32 10.82
C ILE A 55 -9.22 7.05 11.07
N PRO A 56 -9.88 5.89 11.17
CA PRO A 56 -9.16 4.64 11.43
C PRO A 56 -8.22 4.26 10.28
N HIS A 57 -7.01 3.88 10.62
CA HIS A 57 -5.98 3.47 9.68
C HIS A 57 -5.29 2.21 10.16
N ARG A 58 -4.64 1.50 9.25
CA ARG A 58 -3.68 0.46 9.59
C ARG A 58 -2.46 0.61 8.71
N ASN A 59 -1.30 0.26 9.25
CA ASN A 59 -0.10 0.23 8.45
C ASN A 59 -0.13 -0.98 7.52
N MET A 60 0.41 -0.80 6.32
CA MET A 60 0.50 -1.88 5.35
C MET A 60 1.88 -1.88 4.73
N ARG A 61 2.32 -3.05 4.31
CA ARG A 61 3.65 -3.23 3.75
C ARG A 61 3.59 -4.15 2.55
N LEU A 62 4.33 -3.80 1.52
CA LEU A 62 4.53 -4.65 0.35
C LEU A 62 6.01 -4.97 0.27
N SER A 63 6.35 -6.25 0.39
CA SER A 63 7.73 -6.66 0.28
C SER A 63 8.15 -6.65 -1.18
N LEU A 64 9.30 -6.05 -1.47
CA LEU A 64 9.83 -5.98 -2.82
C LEU A 64 11.00 -6.93 -3.02
N ALA A 65 11.49 -7.50 -1.93
CA ALA A 65 12.65 -8.37 -2.04
C ALA A 65 12.28 -9.65 -2.75
N ASP A 66 13.08 -9.99 -3.72
CA ASP A 66 12.90 -11.27 -4.38
C ASP A 66 13.73 -12.24 -3.63
N ILE A 67 13.21 -13.34 -3.30
CA ILE A 67 13.99 -14.19 -2.55
C ILE A 67 14.70 -15.15 -3.08
#